data_5fbb30d689f82e114f7bb5104fe33765
#
_entry.id   5fbb30d689f82e114f7bb5104fe33765
#
_cell.length_a   1.000
_cell.length_b   1.000
_cell.length_c   1.000
_cell.angle_alpha   90.00
_cell.angle_beta   90.00
_cell.angle_gamma   90.00
#
_symmetry.space_group_name_H-M   'P 1'
#
loop_
_entity.id
_entity.type
_entity.pdbx_description
1 polymer ?
#
loop_
_entity_poly.entity_id
_entity_poly.type
_entity_poly.pdbx_seq_one_letter_code
_entity_poly.pdbx_strand_id
1 'polypeptide(L)'
;SIELMISQGVTAFGTFVDIDPICEDRAIIAAHKAREVYKHDIILKFANQTLKGVIEPEARKWFDIGSDMVDMIGGLPYRDELDYGRGLEAMDILLDAAKSRGIMCHVHVDQFNSPKEKETEQLCDKTIEHGMEGRVVAIHGISIGAHSREYRYKLYEKMRQAKMMMIACPMAWIDSNRKEDLMPFHNALTPADEMIPEGITVALGTD
;
A
#
# COMPACT_ATOMS: atom_id res chain seq x y z
N SER A 1 6.83 -10.07 -16.67
CA SER A 1 8.17 -10.58 -16.36
C SER A 1 9.19 -9.46 -16.35
N ILE A 2 10.30 -9.62 -15.64
CA ILE A 2 11.36 -8.60 -15.50
C ILE A 2 11.90 -8.20 -16.89
N GLU A 3 12.14 -9.16 -17.78
CA GLU A 3 12.63 -8.91 -19.14
C GLU A 3 11.69 -8.00 -19.96
N LEU A 4 10.38 -8.18 -19.80
CA LEU A 4 9.41 -7.31 -20.47
C LEU A 4 9.50 -5.87 -19.92
N MET A 5 9.63 -5.69 -18.61
CA MET A 5 9.81 -4.36 -18.02
C MET A 5 11.08 -3.68 -18.52
N ILE A 6 12.19 -4.40 -18.55
CA ILE A 6 13.48 -3.90 -19.12
C ILE A 6 13.28 -3.49 -20.58
N SER A 7 12.61 -4.32 -21.39
CA SER A 7 12.35 -4.02 -22.81
C SER A 7 11.48 -2.78 -23.02
N GLN A 8 10.69 -2.38 -22.03
CA GLN A 8 9.87 -1.18 -22.02
C GLN A 8 10.59 0.04 -21.39
N GLY A 9 11.89 -0.09 -21.07
CA GLY A 9 12.68 0.99 -20.52
C GLY A 9 12.53 1.22 -19.02
N VAL A 10 11.95 0.26 -18.29
CA VAL A 10 11.84 0.36 -16.81
C VAL A 10 13.23 0.14 -16.21
N THR A 11 13.71 1.11 -15.45
CA THR A 11 15.02 1.09 -14.79
C THR A 11 14.95 0.74 -13.30
N ALA A 12 13.78 0.91 -12.68
CA ALA A 12 13.55 0.55 -11.28
C ALA A 12 12.11 0.05 -11.10
N PHE A 13 11.93 -0.96 -10.27
CA PHE A 13 10.63 -1.56 -10.01
C PHE A 13 10.52 -1.97 -8.54
N GLY A 14 9.42 -1.55 -7.89
CA GLY A 14 9.05 -1.99 -6.56
C GLY A 14 7.85 -2.94 -6.63
N THR A 15 7.87 -4.04 -5.91
CA THR A 15 6.76 -4.98 -5.86
C THR A 15 6.54 -5.56 -4.46
N PHE A 16 5.31 -5.96 -4.19
CA PHE A 16 4.99 -6.78 -3.04
C PHE A 16 5.35 -8.23 -3.30
N VAL A 17 5.77 -8.91 -2.25
CA VAL A 17 6.07 -10.34 -2.27
C VAL A 17 5.37 -10.98 -1.08
N ASP A 18 4.50 -11.94 -1.34
CA ASP A 18 3.79 -12.65 -0.30
C ASP A 18 4.76 -13.49 0.55
N ILE A 19 4.69 -13.25 1.86
CA ILE A 19 5.43 -14.00 2.88
C ILE A 19 4.42 -14.34 3.97
N ASP A 20 3.82 -15.51 3.89
CA ASP A 20 2.71 -15.92 4.71
C ASP A 20 2.81 -17.42 5.10
N PRO A 21 1.91 -17.97 5.93
CA PRO A 21 1.94 -19.38 6.31
C PRO A 21 1.85 -20.39 5.17
N ILE A 22 1.43 -19.97 3.97
CA ILE A 22 1.26 -20.86 2.81
C ILE A 22 2.53 -20.89 1.96
N CYS A 23 3.05 -19.73 1.58
CA CYS A 23 4.25 -19.64 0.74
C CYS A 23 5.54 -19.55 1.57
N GLU A 24 5.44 -19.25 2.87
CA GLU A 24 6.58 -19.08 3.76
C GLU A 24 7.56 -18.01 3.18
N ASP A 25 8.85 -18.24 3.18
CA ASP A 25 9.87 -17.36 2.61
C ASP A 25 10.25 -17.71 1.16
N ARG A 26 9.62 -18.69 0.54
CA ARG A 26 10.00 -19.21 -0.78
C ARG A 26 9.93 -18.14 -1.86
N ALA A 27 8.91 -17.28 -1.82
CA ALA A 27 8.72 -16.23 -2.82
C ALA A 27 9.79 -15.15 -2.70
N ILE A 28 10.12 -14.69 -1.50
CA ILE A 28 11.17 -13.66 -1.31
C ILE A 28 12.57 -14.20 -1.62
N ILE A 29 12.86 -15.46 -1.30
CA ILE A 29 14.12 -16.10 -1.70
C ILE A 29 14.24 -16.14 -3.23
N ALA A 30 13.17 -16.49 -3.94
CA ALA A 30 13.16 -16.48 -5.41
C ALA A 30 13.32 -15.05 -5.97
N ALA A 31 12.66 -14.06 -5.36
CA ALA A 31 12.78 -12.65 -5.73
C ALA A 31 14.22 -12.14 -5.56
N HIS A 32 14.91 -12.50 -4.47
CA HIS A 32 16.32 -12.16 -4.29
C HIS A 32 17.23 -12.80 -5.34
N LYS A 33 16.98 -14.04 -5.72
CA LYS A 33 17.73 -14.68 -6.83
C LYS A 33 17.49 -13.94 -8.15
N ALA A 34 16.26 -13.56 -8.44
CA ALA A 34 15.96 -12.75 -9.63
C ALA A 34 16.67 -11.38 -9.58
N ARG A 35 16.69 -10.71 -8.43
CA ARG A 35 17.44 -9.45 -8.25
C ARG A 35 18.93 -9.60 -8.57
N GLU A 36 19.56 -10.68 -8.12
CA GLU A 36 20.97 -10.94 -8.45
C GLU A 36 21.21 -11.18 -9.94
N VAL A 37 20.29 -11.88 -10.62
CA VAL A 37 20.39 -12.13 -12.06
C VAL A 37 20.32 -10.83 -12.86
N TYR A 38 19.41 -9.92 -12.50
CA TYR A 38 19.13 -8.70 -13.26
C TYR A 38 19.75 -7.42 -12.65
N LYS A 39 20.66 -7.54 -11.70
CA LYS A 39 21.20 -6.39 -10.92
C LYS A 39 21.91 -5.31 -11.74
N HIS A 40 22.31 -5.61 -12.96
CA HIS A 40 22.95 -4.66 -13.88
C HIS A 40 21.96 -4.01 -14.85
N ASP A 41 20.74 -4.53 -14.93
CA ASP A 41 19.74 -4.12 -15.91
C ASP A 41 18.59 -3.32 -15.28
N ILE A 42 18.22 -3.65 -14.02
CA ILE A 42 17.08 -3.02 -13.33
C ILE A 42 17.29 -3.04 -11.82
N ILE A 43 16.83 -1.97 -11.14
CA ILE A 43 16.77 -1.91 -9.68
C ILE A 43 15.46 -2.56 -9.22
N LEU A 44 15.55 -3.66 -8.47
CA LEU A 44 14.39 -4.34 -7.87
C LEU A 44 14.32 -4.07 -6.38
N LYS A 45 13.16 -3.63 -5.89
CA LYS A 45 12.85 -3.40 -4.48
C LYS A 45 11.63 -4.21 -4.07
N PHE A 46 11.67 -4.78 -2.88
CA PHE A 46 10.61 -5.67 -2.39
C PHE A 46 9.98 -5.15 -1.12
N ALA A 47 8.66 -5.24 -1.04
CA ALA A 47 7.88 -5.09 0.18
C ALA A 47 7.29 -6.46 0.57
N ASN A 48 7.27 -6.80 1.84
CA ASN A 48 6.58 -7.99 2.30
C ASN A 48 5.06 -7.73 2.37
N GLN A 49 4.29 -8.80 2.20
CA GLN A 49 2.84 -8.78 2.43
C GLN A 49 2.40 -10.12 2.98
N THR A 50 1.47 -10.08 3.94
CA THR A 50 0.74 -11.27 4.37
C THR A 50 -0.73 -11.09 4.00
N LEU A 51 -1.28 -12.00 3.20
CA LEU A 51 -2.68 -11.93 2.76
C LEU A 51 -3.67 -12.21 3.90
N LYS A 52 -3.20 -12.70 5.05
CA LYS A 52 -3.99 -12.91 6.27
C LYS A 52 -3.82 -11.80 7.31
N GLY A 53 -3.21 -10.68 6.92
CA GLY A 53 -2.90 -9.59 7.83
C GLY A 53 -1.73 -9.88 8.76
N VAL A 54 -1.66 -9.14 9.87
CA VAL A 54 -0.57 -9.20 10.85
C VAL A 54 -1.04 -9.48 12.29
N ILE A 55 -2.33 -9.69 12.48
CA ILE A 55 -2.93 -9.99 13.79
C ILE A 55 -3.02 -11.50 14.05
N GLU A 56 -3.27 -12.28 13.02
CA GLU A 56 -3.29 -13.74 13.12
C GLU A 56 -1.88 -14.26 13.49
N PRO A 57 -1.72 -15.14 14.52
CA PRO A 57 -0.41 -15.48 15.07
C PRO A 57 0.58 -16.07 14.08
N GLU A 58 0.13 -16.97 13.20
CA GLU A 58 1.02 -17.58 12.19
C GLU A 58 1.36 -16.58 11.08
N ALA A 59 0.43 -15.73 10.66
CA ALA A 59 0.70 -14.65 9.71
C ALA A 59 1.68 -13.63 10.32
N ARG A 60 1.52 -13.29 11.60
CA ARG A 60 2.42 -12.41 12.34
C ARG A 60 3.85 -12.94 12.37
N LYS A 61 4.02 -14.21 12.64
CA LYS A 61 5.33 -14.87 12.63
C LYS A 61 6.03 -14.70 11.27
N TRP A 62 5.30 -14.94 10.19
CA TRP A 62 5.86 -14.80 8.84
C TRP A 62 6.06 -13.34 8.44
N PHE A 63 5.20 -12.43 8.90
CA PHE A 63 5.43 -11.00 8.76
C PHE A 63 6.74 -10.56 9.44
N ASP A 64 6.98 -10.99 10.67
CA ASP A 64 8.20 -10.64 11.42
C ASP A 64 9.46 -11.19 10.71
N ILE A 65 9.43 -12.45 10.24
CA ILE A 65 10.51 -13.06 9.46
C ILE A 65 10.73 -12.27 8.15
N GLY A 66 9.68 -12.02 7.39
CA GLY A 66 9.74 -11.34 6.10
C GLY A 66 10.21 -9.89 6.20
N SER A 67 9.90 -9.21 7.32
CA SER A 67 10.30 -7.83 7.55
C SER A 67 11.82 -7.62 7.57
N ASP A 68 12.60 -8.66 7.87
CA ASP A 68 14.07 -8.62 7.84
C ASP A 68 14.64 -8.96 6.44
N MET A 69 13.78 -9.34 5.50
CA MET A 69 14.19 -9.80 4.17
C MET A 69 13.82 -8.83 3.04
N VAL A 70 13.24 -7.68 3.37
CA VAL A 70 12.67 -6.74 2.38
C VAL A 70 13.28 -5.35 2.45
N ASP A 71 13.06 -4.57 1.40
CA ASP A 71 13.51 -3.17 1.31
C ASP A 71 12.49 -2.18 1.90
N MET A 72 11.22 -2.59 2.02
CA MET A 72 10.09 -1.79 2.52
C MET A 72 9.13 -2.69 3.28
N ILE A 73 8.49 -2.18 4.34
CA ILE A 73 7.39 -2.90 4.97
C ILE A 73 6.13 -2.72 4.15
N GLY A 74 5.44 -3.81 3.89
CA GLY A 74 4.14 -3.80 3.23
C GLY A 74 3.04 -4.37 4.11
N GLY A 75 1.78 -3.97 3.87
CA GLY A 75 0.67 -4.52 4.63
C GLY A 75 -0.71 -4.18 4.09
N LEU A 76 -1.69 -4.93 4.60
CA LEU A 76 -3.09 -4.88 4.21
C LEU A 76 -3.99 -4.81 5.46
N PRO A 77 -4.06 -3.66 6.17
CA PRO A 77 -4.81 -3.50 7.42
C PRO A 77 -6.30 -3.83 7.28
N TYR A 78 -6.87 -3.63 6.09
CA TYR A 78 -8.24 -4.03 5.79
C TYR A 78 -8.51 -5.50 6.12
N ARG A 79 -7.52 -6.39 5.92
CA ARG A 79 -7.68 -7.81 6.24
C ARG A 79 -7.85 -8.03 7.74
N ASP A 80 -7.05 -7.34 8.53
CA ASP A 80 -7.12 -7.41 9.98
C ASP A 80 -8.41 -6.75 10.52
N GLU A 81 -8.88 -5.69 9.85
CA GLU A 81 -10.18 -5.08 10.17
C GLU A 81 -11.34 -6.04 9.88
N LEU A 82 -11.34 -6.68 8.71
CA LEU A 82 -12.40 -7.61 8.30
C LEU A 82 -12.50 -8.83 9.22
N ASP A 83 -11.36 -9.43 9.54
CA ASP A 83 -11.32 -10.70 10.27
C ASP A 83 -11.39 -10.51 11.80
N TYR A 84 -10.90 -9.37 12.32
CA TYR A 84 -10.70 -9.15 13.77
C TYR A 84 -11.21 -7.80 14.30
N GLY A 85 -11.59 -6.85 13.45
CA GLY A 85 -11.91 -5.47 13.87
C GLY A 85 -10.69 -4.71 14.42
N ARG A 86 -9.47 -5.03 13.94
CA ARG A 86 -8.20 -4.53 14.48
C ARG A 86 -7.30 -3.89 13.40
N GLY A 87 -7.90 -3.23 12.42
CA GLY A 87 -7.15 -2.59 11.33
C GLY A 87 -6.20 -1.48 11.81
N LEU A 88 -6.60 -0.68 12.79
CA LEU A 88 -5.73 0.36 13.36
C LEU A 88 -4.51 -0.23 14.08
N GLU A 89 -4.69 -1.32 14.79
CA GLU A 89 -3.58 -2.03 15.43
C GLU A 89 -2.62 -2.64 14.40
N ALA A 90 -3.17 -3.15 13.30
CA ALA A 90 -2.34 -3.61 12.19
C ALA A 90 -1.49 -2.47 11.61
N MET A 91 -2.06 -1.26 11.45
CA MET A 91 -1.28 -0.08 11.02
C MET A 91 -0.14 0.24 12.00
N ASP A 92 -0.40 0.19 13.32
CA ASP A 92 0.64 0.39 14.33
C ASP A 92 1.78 -0.62 14.18
N ILE A 93 1.46 -1.90 14.01
CA ILE A 93 2.44 -2.98 13.79
C ILE A 93 3.30 -2.72 12.56
N LEU A 94 2.69 -2.34 11.42
CA LEU A 94 3.39 -2.05 10.18
C LEU A 94 4.35 -0.86 10.34
N LEU A 95 3.87 0.23 10.94
CA LEU A 95 4.65 1.45 11.14
C LEU A 95 5.81 1.23 12.12
N ASP A 96 5.60 0.50 13.21
CA ASP A 96 6.65 0.13 14.16
C ASP A 96 7.73 -0.75 13.51
N ALA A 97 7.31 -1.73 12.69
CA ALA A 97 8.24 -2.57 11.95
C ALA A 97 9.10 -1.77 10.97
N ALA A 98 8.51 -0.81 10.26
CA ALA A 98 9.22 0.07 9.34
C ALA A 98 10.14 1.05 10.07
N LYS A 99 9.64 1.66 11.15
CA LYS A 99 10.37 2.63 11.96
C LYS A 99 11.61 2.02 12.59
N SER A 100 11.48 0.84 13.20
CA SER A 100 12.59 0.14 13.87
C SER A 100 13.72 -0.25 12.90
N ARG A 101 13.39 -0.45 11.63
CA ARG A 101 14.35 -0.79 10.56
C ARG A 101 14.83 0.42 9.76
N GLY A 102 14.24 1.59 9.97
CA GLY A 102 14.60 2.82 9.24
C GLY A 102 14.21 2.79 7.76
N ILE A 103 13.22 1.98 7.38
CA ILE A 103 12.75 1.80 5.98
C ILE A 103 11.35 2.38 5.78
N MET A 104 10.89 2.42 4.52
CA MET A 104 9.56 2.90 4.18
C MET A 104 8.47 1.88 4.51
N CYS A 105 7.23 2.36 4.69
CA CYS A 105 6.04 1.55 4.86
C CYS A 105 5.07 1.81 3.71
N HIS A 106 4.64 0.76 3.02
CA HIS A 106 3.71 0.78 1.91
C HIS A 106 2.42 0.05 2.31
N VAL A 107 1.29 0.75 2.37
CA VAL A 107 0.06 0.23 2.96
C VAL A 107 -1.09 0.30 1.97
N HIS A 108 -1.74 -0.82 1.72
CA HIS A 108 -2.97 -0.89 0.94
C HIS A 108 -4.13 -0.33 1.75
N VAL A 109 -4.78 0.71 1.25
CA VAL A 109 -5.86 1.44 1.92
C VAL A 109 -6.91 1.91 0.93
N ASP A 110 -8.16 2.04 1.40
CA ASP A 110 -9.27 2.58 0.61
C ASP A 110 -9.48 1.90 -0.74
N GLN A 111 -9.54 0.57 -0.74
CA GLN A 111 -9.51 -0.25 -1.95
C GLN A 111 -10.87 -0.37 -2.65
N PHE A 112 -11.99 -0.14 -1.95
CA PHE A 112 -13.32 -0.55 -2.40
C PHE A 112 -14.24 0.63 -2.73
N ASN A 113 -13.90 1.55 -3.53
CA ASN A 113 -14.83 2.55 -4.07
C ASN A 113 -16.06 2.88 -3.19
N SER A 114 -15.85 3.11 -1.89
CA SER A 114 -16.90 3.26 -0.89
C SER A 114 -16.64 4.47 0.02
N PRO A 115 -17.63 5.38 0.20
CA PRO A 115 -17.47 6.51 1.12
C PRO A 115 -17.46 6.10 2.60
N LYS A 116 -17.59 4.81 2.91
CA LYS A 116 -17.46 4.27 4.26
C LYS A 116 -16.00 4.02 4.65
N GLU A 117 -15.12 3.84 3.66
CA GLU A 117 -13.69 3.63 3.91
C GLU A 117 -13.00 4.96 4.19
N LYS A 118 -12.14 4.96 5.19
CA LYS A 118 -11.34 6.12 5.64
C LYS A 118 -9.96 5.69 6.08
N GLU A 119 -9.45 4.62 5.49
CA GLU A 119 -8.18 4.04 5.90
C GLU A 119 -7.00 4.96 5.58
N THR A 120 -7.05 5.73 4.47
CA THR A 120 -6.03 6.75 4.17
C THR A 120 -5.99 7.84 5.24
N GLU A 121 -7.15 8.28 5.73
CA GLU A 121 -7.21 9.26 6.82
C GLU A 121 -6.59 8.71 8.11
N GLN A 122 -6.97 7.49 8.48
CA GLN A 122 -6.44 6.78 9.64
C GLN A 122 -4.92 6.55 9.51
N LEU A 123 -4.44 6.17 8.32
CA LEU A 123 -3.02 5.98 8.07
C LEU A 123 -2.24 7.30 8.20
N CYS A 124 -2.81 8.44 7.78
CA CYS A 124 -2.18 9.74 8.00
C CYS A 124 -2.03 10.04 9.51
N ASP A 125 -3.09 9.81 10.30
CA ASP A 125 -3.04 10.02 11.75
C ASP A 125 -1.97 9.12 12.39
N LYS A 126 -1.97 7.84 12.08
CA LYS A 126 -0.96 6.89 12.54
C LYS A 126 0.46 7.25 12.09
N THR A 127 0.63 7.73 10.87
CA THR A 127 1.94 8.20 10.37
C THR A 127 2.50 9.33 11.23
N ILE A 128 1.66 10.31 11.59
CA ILE A 128 2.06 11.42 12.45
C ILE A 128 2.33 10.95 13.89
N GLU A 129 1.44 10.10 14.46
CA GLU A 129 1.62 9.52 15.79
C GLU A 129 2.97 8.79 15.94
N HIS A 130 3.37 8.05 14.90
CA HIS A 130 4.63 7.30 14.89
C HIS A 130 5.86 8.13 14.49
N GLY A 131 5.70 9.40 14.06
CA GLY A 131 6.79 10.23 13.55
C GLY A 131 7.42 9.64 12.28
N MET A 132 6.56 9.13 11.38
CA MET A 132 6.95 8.48 10.11
C MET A 132 6.68 9.36 8.88
N GLU A 133 6.50 10.68 9.07
CA GLU A 133 6.17 11.60 7.99
C GLU A 133 7.20 11.54 6.85
N GLY A 134 6.70 11.39 5.63
CA GLY A 134 7.53 11.26 4.42
C GLY A 134 8.14 9.88 4.22
N ARG A 135 7.78 8.88 5.05
CA ARG A 135 8.23 7.49 4.92
C ARG A 135 7.09 6.48 4.74
N VAL A 136 5.87 6.98 4.55
CA VAL A 136 4.68 6.13 4.36
C VAL A 136 4.06 6.41 3.01
N VAL A 137 3.67 5.35 2.32
CA VAL A 137 3.01 5.37 1.01
C VAL A 137 1.67 4.67 1.15
N ALA A 138 0.60 5.39 0.84
CA ALA A 138 -0.74 4.82 0.68
C ALA A 138 -0.88 4.23 -0.72
N ILE A 139 -1.52 3.07 -0.86
CA ILE A 139 -1.72 2.41 -2.14
C ILE A 139 -3.21 2.25 -2.38
N HIS A 140 -3.62 2.42 -3.60
CA HIS A 140 -4.99 2.51 -4.12
C HIS A 140 -5.64 3.87 -3.84
N GLY A 141 -6.17 4.14 -2.65
CA GLY A 141 -6.88 5.37 -2.35
C GLY A 141 -8.13 5.59 -3.22
N ILE A 142 -8.75 4.52 -3.71
CA ILE A 142 -9.88 4.55 -4.65
C ILE A 142 -11.09 5.17 -3.99
N SER A 143 -11.38 4.78 -2.74
CA SER A 143 -12.53 5.27 -1.98
C SER A 143 -12.49 6.77 -1.69
N ILE A 144 -11.32 7.41 -1.81
CA ILE A 144 -11.20 8.86 -1.70
C ILE A 144 -12.11 9.54 -2.74
N GLY A 145 -12.15 9.03 -3.97
CA GLY A 145 -13.03 9.54 -5.03
C GLY A 145 -14.52 9.41 -4.75
N ALA A 146 -14.91 8.49 -3.86
CA ALA A 146 -16.29 8.27 -3.44
C ALA A 146 -16.79 9.28 -2.38
N HIS A 147 -15.90 9.98 -1.71
CA HIS A 147 -16.24 10.96 -0.68
C HIS A 147 -16.61 12.32 -1.26
N SER A 148 -17.32 13.12 -0.45
CA SER A 148 -17.63 14.51 -0.81
C SER A 148 -16.35 15.34 -1.05
N ARG A 149 -16.47 16.37 -1.89
CA ARG A 149 -15.35 17.27 -2.15
C ARG A 149 -14.78 17.88 -0.87
N GLU A 150 -15.64 18.28 0.06
CA GLU A 150 -15.21 18.85 1.34
C GLU A 150 -14.33 17.88 2.13
N TYR A 151 -14.72 16.60 2.21
CA TYR A 151 -13.93 15.57 2.88
C TYR A 151 -12.58 15.36 2.18
N ARG A 152 -12.59 15.23 0.84
CA ARG A 152 -11.36 15.00 0.08
C ARG A 152 -10.31 16.08 0.32
N TYR A 153 -10.70 17.35 0.25
CA TYR A 153 -9.75 18.46 0.45
C TYR A 153 -9.23 18.55 1.90
N LYS A 154 -10.04 18.22 2.90
CA LYS A 154 -9.55 18.05 4.29
C LYS A 154 -8.56 16.90 4.41
N LEU A 155 -8.82 15.79 3.73
CA LEU A 155 -7.90 14.66 3.68
C LEU A 155 -6.57 15.03 3.01
N TYR A 156 -6.60 15.78 1.89
CA TYR A 156 -5.38 16.23 1.22
C TYR A 156 -4.52 17.12 2.12
N GLU A 157 -5.13 17.98 2.91
CA GLU A 157 -4.40 18.76 3.92
C GLU A 157 -3.70 17.86 4.94
N LYS A 158 -4.41 16.84 5.45
CA LYS A 158 -3.85 15.84 6.38
C LYS A 158 -2.73 15.03 5.72
N MET A 159 -2.88 14.63 4.46
CA MET A 159 -1.84 13.94 3.69
C MET A 159 -0.57 14.80 3.56
N ARG A 160 -0.71 16.12 3.33
CA ARG A 160 0.45 17.04 3.32
C ARG A 160 1.14 17.10 4.68
N GLN A 161 0.38 17.17 5.78
CA GLN A 161 0.94 17.16 7.14
C GLN A 161 1.73 15.88 7.41
N ALA A 162 1.18 14.73 7.04
CA ALA A 162 1.85 13.42 7.13
C ALA A 162 2.97 13.24 6.08
N LYS A 163 3.13 14.16 5.12
CA LYS A 163 3.98 14.02 3.93
C LYS A 163 3.72 12.67 3.23
N MET A 164 2.45 12.28 3.19
CA MET A 164 2.01 11.01 2.62
C MET A 164 2.19 11.02 1.09
N MET A 165 2.70 9.93 0.56
CA MET A 165 2.75 9.67 -0.87
C MET A 165 1.65 8.67 -1.24
N MET A 166 1.23 8.67 -2.51
CA MET A 166 0.19 7.77 -3.03
C MET A 166 0.72 6.97 -4.22
N ILE A 167 0.36 5.70 -4.29
CA ILE A 167 0.47 4.89 -5.50
C ILE A 167 -0.93 4.59 -6.01
N ALA A 168 -1.29 5.17 -7.15
CA ALA A 168 -2.53 4.87 -7.83
C ALA A 168 -2.38 3.61 -8.68
N CYS A 169 -3.31 2.66 -8.51
CA CYS A 169 -3.33 1.39 -9.25
C CYS A 169 -4.58 1.33 -10.14
N PRO A 170 -4.61 2.05 -11.28
CA PRO A 170 -5.83 2.23 -12.06
C PRO A 170 -6.35 0.94 -12.72
N MET A 171 -5.52 -0.09 -12.82
CA MET A 171 -5.91 -1.38 -13.40
C MET A 171 -6.54 -2.33 -12.38
N ALA A 172 -6.28 -2.15 -11.09
CA ALA A 172 -6.65 -3.09 -10.04
C ALA A 172 -8.17 -3.30 -9.90
N TRP A 173 -8.95 -2.26 -10.08
CA TRP A 173 -10.40 -2.28 -9.80
C TRP A 173 -11.25 -1.75 -10.95
N ILE A 174 -10.71 -1.75 -12.16
CA ILE A 174 -11.40 -1.25 -13.35
C ILE A 174 -12.70 -2.03 -13.65
N ASP A 175 -12.78 -3.26 -13.21
CA ASP A 175 -13.91 -4.17 -13.36
C ASP A 175 -14.75 -4.32 -12.08
N SER A 176 -14.53 -3.46 -11.09
CA SER A 176 -15.27 -3.53 -9.81
C SER A 176 -16.77 -3.45 -10.04
N ASN A 177 -17.52 -4.28 -9.31
CA ASN A 177 -18.96 -4.35 -9.45
C ASN A 177 -19.63 -3.02 -9.09
N ARG A 178 -20.62 -2.66 -9.88
CA ARG A 178 -21.50 -1.53 -9.63
C ARG A 178 -22.20 -1.69 -8.28
N LYS A 179 -22.13 -0.65 -7.43
CA LYS A 179 -22.87 -0.60 -6.18
C LYS A 179 -23.96 0.47 -6.26
N GLU A 180 -25.21 0.05 -6.17
CA GLU A 180 -26.37 0.95 -6.31
C GLU A 180 -26.48 1.98 -5.17
N ASP A 181 -25.94 1.67 -4.00
CA ASP A 181 -25.92 2.57 -2.84
C ASP A 181 -24.86 3.69 -2.93
N LEU A 182 -24.01 3.64 -3.96
CA LEU A 182 -22.96 4.64 -4.23
C LEU A 182 -23.33 5.59 -5.39
N MET A 183 -24.60 5.84 -5.60
CA MET A 183 -25.07 6.77 -6.63
C MET A 183 -24.96 8.24 -6.19
N PRO A 184 -24.68 9.20 -7.09
CA PRO A 184 -24.43 9.04 -8.51
C PRO A 184 -23.08 8.38 -8.78
N PHE A 185 -23.00 7.78 -9.95
CA PHE A 185 -21.86 7.00 -10.44
C PHE A 185 -20.54 7.72 -10.26
N HIS A 186 -19.56 7.06 -9.68
CA HIS A 186 -18.18 7.50 -9.68
C HIS A 186 -17.26 6.36 -10.14
N ASN A 187 -16.12 6.72 -10.68
CA ASN A 187 -15.12 5.77 -11.12
C ASN A 187 -14.35 5.21 -9.92
N ALA A 188 -14.02 3.93 -9.99
CA ALA A 188 -13.15 3.28 -9.01
C ALA A 188 -11.67 3.64 -9.27
N LEU A 189 -11.34 4.92 -9.24
CA LEU A 189 -10.00 5.44 -9.51
C LEU A 189 -9.55 6.38 -8.40
N THR A 190 -8.27 6.30 -8.07
CA THR A 190 -7.60 7.29 -7.23
C THR A 190 -7.72 8.68 -7.85
N PRO A 191 -8.18 9.72 -7.14
CA PRO A 191 -8.34 11.07 -7.69
C PRO A 191 -6.99 11.81 -7.83
N ALA A 192 -6.10 11.27 -8.65
CA ALA A 192 -4.76 11.81 -8.89
C ALA A 192 -4.77 13.22 -9.50
N ASP A 193 -5.80 13.53 -10.30
CA ASP A 193 -6.04 14.83 -10.89
C ASP A 193 -6.31 15.94 -9.85
N GLU A 194 -6.87 15.59 -8.70
CA GLU A 194 -7.02 16.51 -7.57
C GLU A 194 -5.78 16.50 -6.66
N MET A 195 -5.18 15.33 -6.41
CA MET A 195 -4.06 15.17 -5.47
C MET A 195 -2.78 15.87 -5.92
N ILE A 196 -2.44 15.75 -7.21
CA ILE A 196 -1.20 16.33 -7.75
C ILE A 196 -1.17 17.86 -7.63
N PRO A 197 -2.23 18.61 -8.01
CA PRO A 197 -2.28 20.05 -7.79
C PRO A 197 -2.22 20.46 -6.31
N GLU A 198 -2.72 19.60 -5.40
CA GLU A 198 -2.64 19.80 -3.96
C GLU A 198 -1.25 19.48 -3.35
N GLY A 199 -0.27 19.16 -4.19
CA GLY A 199 1.12 18.92 -3.76
C GLY A 199 1.38 17.53 -3.19
N ILE A 200 0.48 16.57 -3.42
CA ILE A 200 0.68 15.17 -3.03
C ILE A 200 1.44 14.45 -4.14
N THR A 201 2.53 13.78 -3.79
CA THR A 201 3.27 12.93 -4.74
C THR A 201 2.45 11.70 -5.06
N VAL A 202 2.13 11.51 -6.34
CA VAL A 202 1.40 10.33 -6.85
C VAL A 202 2.26 9.58 -7.85
N ALA A 203 2.43 8.29 -7.63
CA ALA A 203 3.04 7.35 -8.57
C ALA A 203 1.99 6.40 -9.13
N LEU A 204 2.34 5.68 -10.18
CA LEU A 204 1.48 4.66 -10.79
C LEU A 204 2.00 3.26 -10.44
N GLY A 205 1.06 2.38 -10.13
CA GLY A 205 1.28 0.95 -9.94
C GLY A 205 0.32 0.13 -10.80
N THR A 206 0.55 -1.17 -10.84
CA THR A 206 -0.30 -2.11 -11.59
C THR A 206 -1.18 -2.97 -10.69
N ASP A 207 -0.80 -3.07 -9.42
CA ASP A 207 -1.29 -4.00 -8.42
C ASP A 207 -0.81 -5.44 -8.63
#